data_fbc06b1d29b3903880c19df52ed8e2c4
#
_entry.id   fbc06b1d29b3903880c19df52ed8e2c4
#
_cell.length_a   1.000
_cell.length_b   1.000
_cell.length_c   1.000
_cell.angle_alpha   90.00
_cell.angle_beta   90.00
_cell.angle_gamma   90.00
#
_symmetry.space_group_name_H-M   'P 1'
#
loop_
_entity.id
_entity.type
_entity.pdbx_description
1 polymer ?
#
loop_
_entity_poly.entity_id
_entity_poly.type
_entity_poly.pdbx_seq_one_letter_code
_entity_poly.pdbx_strand_id
1 'polypeptide(L)'
;MHSKLIIIGSGPAGYTAGIYAARAMLNPLLFKGSQPGGQLTITTEVENWPGNEVIQGPDLMKNMEEHAKATGVNIIDDHVIEIQVDEQPFVIKSDSKKRYTANSIILATGAQAKWLGLPSESKFKGFGVSACATCDGFFYRNKEVVVIGGGNTAAEEAIFLTKFANKVTLIHRRNKLRAEAILQKRLLSNDKINVLWDHELVQVLGNDNPLGVTGIEVRNINNQKVANINCD
;
A
#
# COMPACT_ATOMS: atom_id res chain seq x y z
N MET A 1 -11.18 20.04 22.85
CA MET A 1 -12.47 19.53 22.39
C MET A 1 -12.56 18.05 22.72
N HIS A 2 -13.71 17.56 23.25
CA HIS A 2 -13.92 16.16 23.60
C HIS A 2 -14.86 15.49 22.58
N SER A 3 -14.59 14.23 22.23
CA SER A 3 -15.47 13.38 21.41
C SER A 3 -15.58 11.97 21.97
N LYS A 4 -16.70 11.29 21.74
CA LYS A 4 -16.82 9.86 22.08
C LYS A 4 -15.86 9.00 21.26
N LEU A 5 -15.67 9.38 19.99
CA LEU A 5 -14.85 8.65 19.03
C LEU A 5 -14.07 9.62 18.15
N ILE A 6 -12.77 9.40 18.05
CA ILE A 6 -11.89 10.05 17.08
C ILE A 6 -11.36 9.00 16.10
N ILE A 7 -11.41 9.33 14.80
CA ILE A 7 -10.91 8.50 13.71
C ILE A 7 -9.72 9.23 13.10
N ILE A 8 -8.60 8.53 12.96
CA ILE A 8 -7.35 9.11 12.45
C ILE A 8 -7.04 8.51 11.09
N GLY A 9 -7.18 9.33 10.05
CA GLY A 9 -6.99 8.98 8.65
C GLY A 9 -8.28 9.03 7.84
N SER A 10 -8.18 9.53 6.62
CA SER A 10 -9.28 9.78 5.67
C SER A 10 -9.25 8.90 4.42
N GLY A 11 -8.54 7.78 4.49
CA GLY A 11 -8.64 6.75 3.47
C GLY A 11 -9.99 6.01 3.52
N PRO A 12 -10.22 5.01 2.65
CA PRO A 12 -11.48 4.25 2.62
C PRO A 12 -11.88 3.67 3.98
N ALA A 13 -10.91 3.20 4.74
CA ALA A 13 -11.15 2.65 6.09
C ALA A 13 -11.67 3.72 7.05
N GLY A 14 -11.06 4.91 7.05
CA GLY A 14 -11.45 6.02 7.92
C GLY A 14 -12.84 6.56 7.59
N TYR A 15 -13.13 6.83 6.32
CA TYR A 15 -14.47 7.27 5.90
C TYR A 15 -15.54 6.21 6.18
N THR A 16 -15.26 4.94 5.91
CA THR A 16 -16.19 3.85 6.24
C THR A 16 -16.48 3.80 7.74
N ALA A 17 -15.44 3.84 8.58
CA ALA A 17 -15.61 3.88 10.03
C ALA A 17 -16.43 5.11 10.47
N GLY A 18 -16.16 6.28 9.88
CA GLY A 18 -16.87 7.53 10.14
C GLY A 18 -18.36 7.43 9.83
N ILE A 19 -18.71 6.92 8.65
CA ILE A 19 -20.10 6.73 8.20
C ILE A 19 -20.86 5.84 9.19
N TYR A 20 -20.30 4.69 9.56
CA TYR A 20 -20.97 3.78 10.49
C TYR A 20 -21.06 4.34 11.91
N ALA A 21 -20.02 5.04 12.38
CA ALA A 21 -20.03 5.70 13.68
C ALA A 21 -21.07 6.83 13.74
N ALA A 22 -21.20 7.63 12.69
CA ALA A 22 -22.23 8.66 12.60
C ALA A 22 -23.64 8.05 12.60
N ARG A 23 -23.87 6.99 11.85
CA ARG A 23 -25.12 6.24 11.85
C ARG A 23 -25.44 5.61 13.21
N ALA A 24 -24.42 5.29 14.01
CA ALA A 24 -24.58 4.85 15.40
C ALA A 24 -24.71 6.00 16.40
N MET A 25 -24.89 7.25 15.94
CA MET A 25 -25.08 8.47 16.76
C MET A 25 -23.90 8.76 17.70
N LEU A 26 -22.68 8.40 17.29
CA LEU A 26 -21.46 8.64 18.08
C LEU A 26 -20.87 10.03 17.86
N ASN A 27 -21.33 10.80 16.86
CA ASN A 27 -20.80 12.11 16.49
C ASN A 27 -19.27 12.10 16.33
N PRO A 28 -18.72 11.25 15.43
CA PRO A 28 -17.29 11.07 15.33
C PRO A 28 -16.59 12.30 14.80
N LEU A 29 -15.35 12.52 15.29
CA LEU A 29 -14.39 13.42 14.65
C LEU A 29 -13.45 12.58 13.79
N LEU A 30 -13.23 12.99 12.54
CA LEU A 30 -12.30 12.32 11.62
C LEU A 30 -11.21 13.30 11.19
N PHE A 31 -9.95 12.96 11.46
CA PHE A 31 -8.79 13.73 11.02
C PHE A 31 -8.35 13.28 9.63
N LYS A 32 -8.23 14.23 8.69
CA LYS A 32 -7.84 13.93 7.30
C LYS A 32 -6.42 13.41 7.18
N GLY A 33 -5.50 13.91 8.01
CA GLY A 33 -4.08 13.60 7.88
C GLY A 33 -3.38 14.45 6.81
N SER A 34 -2.09 14.15 6.57
CA SER A 34 -1.25 14.88 5.62
C SER A 34 -1.56 14.59 4.14
N GLN A 35 -2.22 13.47 3.86
CA GLN A 35 -2.65 13.07 2.52
C GLN A 35 -4.15 12.71 2.55
N PRO A 36 -5.04 13.72 2.42
CA PRO A 36 -6.48 13.49 2.42
C PRO A 36 -6.93 12.48 1.35
N GLY A 37 -7.72 11.48 1.74
CA GLY A 37 -8.15 10.39 0.86
C GLY A 37 -7.15 9.23 0.74
N GLY A 38 -5.91 9.41 1.21
CA GLY A 38 -4.90 8.35 1.24
C GLY A 38 -4.40 7.91 -0.14
N GLN A 39 -3.97 6.66 -0.25
CA GLN A 39 -3.32 6.12 -1.46
C GLN A 39 -4.21 6.13 -2.70
N LEU A 40 -5.52 6.03 -2.56
CA LEU A 40 -6.42 6.04 -3.71
C LEU A 40 -6.44 7.38 -4.45
N THR A 41 -6.06 8.49 -3.81
CA THR A 41 -5.99 9.80 -4.49
C THR A 41 -4.86 9.90 -5.53
N ILE A 42 -3.91 8.98 -5.49
CA ILE A 42 -2.81 8.88 -6.48
C ILE A 42 -2.93 7.62 -7.35
N THR A 43 -4.03 6.86 -7.20
CA THR A 43 -4.35 5.69 -8.03
C THR A 43 -5.25 6.14 -9.18
N THR A 44 -4.94 5.74 -10.41
CA THR A 44 -5.75 6.10 -11.58
C THR A 44 -7.06 5.32 -11.57
N GLU A 45 -7.04 4.05 -11.93
CA GLU A 45 -8.22 3.21 -12.06
C GLU A 45 -8.32 2.22 -10.89
N VAL A 46 -9.53 2.08 -10.36
CA VAL A 46 -9.86 1.14 -9.29
C VAL A 46 -10.98 0.24 -9.82
N GLU A 47 -10.67 -1.04 -10.05
CA GLU A 47 -11.59 -2.04 -10.61
C GLU A 47 -12.13 -3.02 -9.55
N ASN A 48 -11.60 -2.95 -8.34
CA ASN A 48 -11.93 -3.88 -7.25
C ASN A 48 -12.75 -3.23 -6.13
N TRP A 49 -13.40 -2.09 -6.40
CA TRP A 49 -14.31 -1.46 -5.46
C TRP A 49 -15.75 -1.91 -5.74
N PRO A 50 -16.42 -2.63 -4.82
CA PRO A 50 -17.77 -3.11 -5.03
C PRO A 50 -18.77 -1.97 -5.29
N GLY A 51 -19.60 -2.12 -6.33
CA GLY A 51 -20.56 -1.11 -6.75
C GLY A 51 -20.11 -0.22 -7.91
N ASN A 52 -18.85 -0.33 -8.32
CA ASN A 52 -18.34 0.32 -9.52
C ASN A 52 -17.53 -0.71 -10.32
N GLU A 53 -17.78 -0.79 -11.63
CA GLU A 53 -16.98 -1.63 -12.51
C GLU A 53 -15.57 -1.08 -12.64
N VAL A 54 -15.46 0.22 -12.91
CA VAL A 54 -14.21 1.01 -12.90
C VAL A 54 -14.51 2.38 -12.34
N ILE A 55 -13.66 2.90 -11.48
CA ILE A 55 -13.74 4.27 -10.97
C ILE A 55 -12.35 4.86 -10.79
N GLN A 56 -12.18 6.16 -11.08
CA GLN A 56 -10.93 6.85 -10.75
C GLN A 56 -10.77 6.97 -9.24
N GLY A 57 -9.56 6.67 -8.73
CA GLY A 57 -9.30 6.71 -7.29
C GLY A 57 -9.66 8.05 -6.63
N PRO A 58 -9.28 9.21 -7.21
CA PRO A 58 -9.69 10.52 -6.70
C PRO A 58 -11.20 10.71 -6.61
N ASP A 59 -11.97 10.25 -7.62
CA ASP A 59 -13.42 10.38 -7.65
C ASP A 59 -14.07 9.49 -6.59
N LEU A 60 -13.57 8.27 -6.42
CA LEU A 60 -13.99 7.38 -5.34
C LEU A 60 -13.81 8.04 -3.98
N MET A 61 -12.65 8.62 -3.72
CA MET A 61 -12.36 9.25 -2.43
C MET A 61 -13.20 10.51 -2.19
N LYS A 62 -13.48 11.28 -3.24
CA LYS A 62 -14.41 12.41 -3.19
C LYS A 62 -15.83 11.95 -2.81
N ASN A 63 -16.33 10.91 -3.47
CA ASN A 63 -17.66 10.36 -3.18
C ASN A 63 -17.74 9.85 -1.73
N MET A 64 -16.68 9.22 -1.21
CA MET A 64 -16.64 8.75 0.17
C MET A 64 -16.61 9.90 1.18
N GLU A 65 -15.87 10.97 0.90
CA GLU A 65 -15.85 12.17 1.74
C GLU A 65 -17.22 12.84 1.79
N GLU A 66 -17.88 13.01 0.64
CA GLU A 66 -19.23 13.58 0.55
C GLU A 66 -20.25 12.72 1.31
N HIS A 67 -20.17 11.40 1.17
CA HIS A 67 -21.04 10.49 1.93
C HIS A 67 -20.79 10.60 3.44
N ALA A 68 -19.54 10.65 3.88
CA ALA A 68 -19.22 10.84 5.30
C ALA A 68 -19.77 12.15 5.84
N LYS A 69 -19.65 13.26 5.10
CA LYS A 69 -20.24 14.56 5.46
C LYS A 69 -21.78 14.50 5.54
N ALA A 70 -22.41 13.87 4.55
CA ALA A 70 -23.87 13.72 4.51
C ALA A 70 -24.44 12.91 5.67
N THR A 71 -23.66 11.96 6.23
CA THR A 71 -24.05 11.18 7.40
C THR A 71 -23.75 11.87 8.74
N GLY A 72 -23.09 13.03 8.72
CA GLY A 72 -22.82 13.81 9.93
C GLY A 72 -21.45 13.56 10.56
N VAL A 73 -20.49 13.04 9.81
CA VAL A 73 -19.10 12.95 10.28
C VAL A 73 -18.49 14.35 10.35
N ASN A 74 -17.94 14.72 11.51
CA ASN A 74 -17.18 15.96 11.66
C ASN A 74 -15.76 15.75 11.15
N ILE A 75 -15.47 16.24 9.95
CA ILE A 75 -14.17 16.10 9.30
C ILE A 75 -13.28 17.29 9.69
N ILE A 76 -12.10 16.98 10.20
CA ILE A 76 -11.08 17.94 10.64
C ILE A 76 -9.95 17.93 9.61
N ASP A 77 -9.72 19.07 9.00
CA ASP A 77 -8.61 19.28 8.06
C ASP A 77 -7.32 19.58 8.85
N ASP A 78 -6.77 18.55 9.47
CA ASP A 78 -5.58 18.63 10.32
C ASP A 78 -4.93 17.24 10.38
N HIS A 79 -3.69 17.20 10.88
CA HIS A 79 -2.88 16.01 11.02
C HIS A 79 -2.60 15.71 12.49
N VAL A 80 -2.79 14.46 12.92
CA VAL A 80 -2.47 14.01 14.28
C VAL A 80 -0.98 13.70 14.37
N ILE A 81 -0.29 14.32 15.33
CA ILE A 81 1.16 14.15 15.53
C ILE A 81 1.49 13.34 16.78
N GLU A 82 0.56 13.28 17.75
CA GLU A 82 0.79 12.56 19.01
C GLU A 82 -0.52 12.02 19.57
N ILE A 83 -0.48 10.83 20.13
CA ILE A 83 -1.57 10.19 20.86
C ILE A 83 -1.03 9.71 22.20
N GLN A 84 -1.67 10.11 23.29
CA GLN A 84 -1.38 9.64 24.65
C GLN A 84 -2.50 8.67 25.05
N VAL A 85 -2.12 7.43 25.35
CA VAL A 85 -3.05 6.31 25.61
C VAL A 85 -2.94 5.74 27.02
N ASP A 86 -2.05 6.30 27.84
CA ASP A 86 -1.77 5.80 29.18
C ASP A 86 -2.95 6.00 30.15
N GLU A 87 -3.78 7.01 29.86
CA GLU A 87 -4.96 7.36 30.67
C GLU A 87 -6.18 7.61 29.78
N GLN A 88 -7.37 7.50 30.38
CA GLN A 88 -8.64 7.87 29.72
C GLN A 88 -9.22 9.15 30.34
N PRO A 89 -9.81 10.04 29.51
CA PRO A 89 -9.92 9.98 28.05
C PRO A 89 -8.56 10.13 27.35
N PHE A 90 -8.35 9.40 26.26
CA PHE A 90 -7.15 9.51 25.43
C PHE A 90 -6.93 10.94 24.97
N VAL A 91 -5.68 11.36 24.88
CA VAL A 91 -5.32 12.71 24.46
C VAL A 91 -4.68 12.66 23.09
N ILE A 92 -5.19 13.48 22.17
CA ILE A 92 -4.71 13.61 20.79
C ILE A 92 -4.21 15.04 20.59
N LYS A 93 -3.01 15.18 20.03
CA LYS A 93 -2.44 16.47 19.62
C LYS A 93 -2.33 16.52 18.11
N SER A 94 -2.78 17.62 17.53
CA SER A 94 -2.69 17.87 16.10
C SER A 94 -1.54 18.81 15.77
N ASP A 95 -1.14 18.83 14.49
CA ASP A 95 -0.06 19.68 13.97
C ASP A 95 -0.38 21.18 14.15
N SER A 96 -1.65 21.57 14.06
CA SER A 96 -2.10 22.93 14.40
C SER A 96 -2.01 23.25 15.91
N LYS A 97 -1.36 22.41 16.73
CA LYS A 97 -1.17 22.53 18.18
C LYS A 97 -2.46 22.49 19.00
N LYS A 98 -3.56 22.04 18.41
CA LYS A 98 -4.81 21.84 19.13
C LYS A 98 -4.79 20.50 19.88
N ARG A 99 -5.50 20.50 21.03
CA ARG A 99 -5.65 19.31 21.88
C ARG A 99 -7.10 18.82 21.85
N TYR A 100 -7.23 17.51 21.63
CA TYR A 100 -8.50 16.82 21.64
C TYR A 100 -8.45 15.66 22.63
N THR A 101 -9.63 15.24 23.11
CA THR A 101 -9.75 14.07 23.98
C THR A 101 -10.81 13.12 23.41
N ALA A 102 -10.61 11.82 23.58
CA ALA A 102 -11.54 10.80 23.11
C ALA A 102 -11.70 9.67 24.11
N ASN A 103 -12.91 9.09 24.16
CA ASN A 103 -13.14 7.84 24.88
C ASN A 103 -12.60 6.64 24.09
N SER A 104 -12.64 6.71 22.76
CA SER A 104 -12.15 5.67 21.86
C SER A 104 -11.48 6.28 20.63
N ILE A 105 -10.52 5.57 20.04
CA ILE A 105 -9.79 5.96 18.84
C ILE A 105 -9.83 4.81 17.83
N ILE A 106 -10.06 5.15 16.57
CA ILE A 106 -9.83 4.25 15.43
C ILE A 106 -8.62 4.74 14.66
N LEU A 107 -7.59 3.91 14.56
CA LEU A 107 -6.43 4.17 13.73
C LEU A 107 -6.68 3.64 12.31
N ALA A 108 -6.87 4.55 11.37
CA ALA A 108 -7.10 4.27 9.95
C ALA A 108 -6.03 4.96 9.08
N THR A 109 -4.79 4.98 9.57
CA THR A 109 -3.68 5.75 9.01
C THR A 109 -3.12 5.19 7.71
N GLY A 110 -3.55 4.00 7.31
CA GLY A 110 -3.08 3.34 6.10
C GLY A 110 -1.61 2.93 6.17
N ALA A 111 -1.03 2.76 4.99
CA ALA A 111 0.37 2.45 4.82
C ALA A 111 0.91 3.14 3.56
N GLN A 112 2.22 3.32 3.51
CA GLN A 112 2.92 3.77 2.31
C GLN A 112 3.86 2.69 1.82
N ALA A 113 3.88 2.50 0.50
CA ALA A 113 4.83 1.60 -0.13
C ALA A 113 6.27 2.08 0.12
N LYS A 114 7.15 1.13 0.41
CA LYS A 114 8.58 1.39 0.48
C LYS A 114 9.19 1.21 -0.89
N TRP A 115 9.42 2.31 -1.56
CA TRP A 115 10.09 2.35 -2.84
C TRP A 115 11.61 2.23 -2.66
N LEU A 116 12.31 1.74 -3.69
CA LEU A 116 13.77 1.65 -3.68
C LEU A 116 14.42 3.00 -3.96
N GLY A 117 13.68 3.93 -4.57
CA GLY A 117 14.14 5.27 -4.90
C GLY A 117 14.96 5.35 -6.19
N LEU A 118 14.83 4.34 -7.06
CA LEU A 118 15.50 4.34 -8.36
C LEU A 118 14.73 5.24 -9.35
N PRO A 119 15.43 6.04 -10.17
CA PRO A 119 14.78 6.85 -11.21
C PRO A 119 13.94 6.02 -12.18
N SER A 120 14.44 4.82 -12.57
CA SER A 120 13.72 3.88 -13.43
C SER A 120 12.47 3.31 -12.77
N GLU A 121 12.51 3.04 -11.46
CA GLU A 121 11.31 2.64 -10.69
C GLU A 121 10.22 3.70 -10.79
N SER A 122 10.59 4.98 -10.60
CA SER A 122 9.64 6.09 -10.69
C SER A 122 9.06 6.27 -12.09
N LYS A 123 9.87 6.05 -13.14
CA LYS A 123 9.46 6.15 -14.54
C LYS A 123 8.36 5.15 -14.91
N PHE A 124 8.47 3.91 -14.41
CA PHE A 124 7.58 2.82 -14.78
C PHE A 124 6.46 2.54 -13.76
N LYS A 125 6.26 3.40 -12.75
CA LYS A 125 5.11 3.29 -11.83
C LYS A 125 3.78 3.31 -12.58
N GLY A 126 2.95 2.28 -12.39
CA GLY A 126 1.70 2.09 -13.11
C GLY A 126 1.86 1.56 -14.55
N PHE A 127 3.11 1.38 -15.02
CA PHE A 127 3.43 0.86 -16.35
C PHE A 127 4.33 -0.38 -16.29
N GLY A 128 4.08 -1.25 -15.31
CA GLY A 128 4.85 -2.47 -15.04
C GLY A 128 5.49 -2.49 -13.66
N VAL A 129 5.63 -1.35 -12.98
CA VAL A 129 6.10 -1.25 -11.60
C VAL A 129 4.94 -0.97 -10.65
N SER A 130 4.68 -1.89 -9.73
CA SER A 130 3.64 -1.81 -8.72
C SER A 130 4.19 -2.08 -7.32
N ALA A 131 3.48 -1.64 -6.30
CA ALA A 131 3.73 -1.96 -4.90
C ALA A 131 2.52 -2.67 -4.24
N CYS A 132 1.61 -3.23 -5.04
CA CYS A 132 0.41 -3.90 -4.56
C CYS A 132 0.07 -5.09 -5.46
N ALA A 133 0.53 -6.27 -5.11
CA ALA A 133 0.24 -7.48 -5.87
C ALA A 133 -1.26 -7.83 -5.89
N THR A 134 -1.98 -7.53 -4.80
CA THR A 134 -3.42 -7.79 -4.72
C THR A 134 -4.26 -6.85 -5.57
N CYS A 135 -3.74 -5.64 -5.85
CA CYS A 135 -4.39 -4.67 -6.73
C CYS A 135 -4.17 -5.04 -8.22
N ASP A 136 -2.91 -5.30 -8.57
CA ASP A 136 -2.47 -5.31 -9.97
C ASP A 136 -2.16 -6.72 -10.51
N GLY A 137 -2.10 -7.73 -9.64
CA GLY A 137 -1.68 -9.09 -10.02
C GLY A 137 -2.52 -9.71 -11.14
N PHE A 138 -3.78 -9.34 -11.27
CA PHE A 138 -4.67 -9.80 -12.33
C PHE A 138 -4.17 -9.43 -13.73
N PHE A 139 -3.57 -8.25 -13.91
CA PHE A 139 -3.04 -7.78 -15.20
C PHE A 139 -1.79 -8.55 -15.66
N TYR A 140 -1.17 -9.33 -14.76
CA TYR A 140 0.02 -10.13 -15.03
C TYR A 140 -0.28 -11.62 -15.21
N ARG A 141 -1.50 -11.97 -15.62
CA ARG A 141 -1.89 -13.35 -15.91
C ARG A 141 -1.05 -13.90 -17.06
N ASN A 142 -0.48 -15.09 -16.83
CA ASN A 142 0.40 -15.81 -17.77
C ASN A 142 1.72 -15.08 -18.11
N LYS A 143 2.15 -14.14 -17.29
CA LYS A 143 3.38 -13.36 -17.45
C LYS A 143 4.47 -13.83 -16.50
N GLU A 144 5.70 -13.37 -16.71
CA GLU A 144 6.81 -13.53 -15.77
C GLU A 144 6.99 -12.25 -14.99
N VAL A 145 6.94 -12.34 -13.67
CA VAL A 145 7.02 -11.18 -12.77
C VAL A 145 8.19 -11.29 -11.80
N VAL A 146 8.63 -10.13 -11.35
CA VAL A 146 9.72 -10.02 -10.36
C VAL A 146 9.19 -9.32 -9.11
N VAL A 147 9.57 -9.86 -7.95
CA VAL A 147 9.30 -9.23 -6.64
C VAL A 147 10.63 -8.87 -5.99
N ILE A 148 10.76 -7.64 -5.49
CA ILE A 148 11.97 -7.18 -4.83
C ILE A 148 11.74 -7.10 -3.32
N GLY A 149 12.49 -7.89 -2.56
CA GLY A 149 12.38 -7.84 -1.10
C GLY A 149 12.75 -9.15 -0.40
N GLY A 150 12.39 -9.27 0.88
CA GLY A 150 12.68 -10.46 1.67
C GLY A 150 12.03 -10.43 3.05
N GLY A 151 11.10 -9.50 3.29
CA GLY A 151 10.21 -9.45 4.46
C GLY A 151 8.88 -10.14 4.19
N ASN A 152 7.96 -10.09 5.17
CA ASN A 152 6.64 -10.70 5.08
C ASN A 152 5.89 -10.24 3.82
N THR A 153 5.79 -8.94 3.58
CA THR A 153 5.10 -8.38 2.41
C THR A 153 5.61 -8.97 1.09
N ALA A 154 6.94 -8.99 0.89
CA ALA A 154 7.50 -9.53 -0.34
C ALA A 154 7.23 -11.05 -0.51
N ALA A 155 7.23 -11.80 0.60
CA ALA A 155 6.91 -13.22 0.57
C ALA A 155 5.42 -13.46 0.29
N GLU A 156 4.53 -12.71 0.92
CA GLU A 156 3.08 -12.80 0.71
C GLU A 156 2.70 -12.41 -0.72
N GLU A 157 3.25 -11.31 -1.24
CA GLU A 157 2.99 -10.86 -2.61
C GLU A 157 3.54 -11.83 -3.66
N ALA A 158 4.76 -12.37 -3.45
CA ALA A 158 5.30 -13.38 -4.34
C ALA A 158 4.42 -14.64 -4.39
N ILE A 159 3.96 -15.12 -3.24
CA ILE A 159 3.01 -16.25 -3.15
C ILE A 159 1.69 -15.90 -3.84
N PHE A 160 1.16 -14.71 -3.60
CA PHE A 160 -0.12 -14.27 -4.18
C PHE A 160 -0.05 -14.22 -5.72
N LEU A 161 1.02 -13.66 -6.28
CA LEU A 161 1.23 -13.54 -7.73
C LEU A 161 1.28 -14.90 -8.46
N THR A 162 1.63 -15.99 -7.79
CA THR A 162 1.61 -17.33 -8.41
C THR A 162 0.22 -17.79 -8.85
N LYS A 163 -0.85 -17.12 -8.39
CA LYS A 163 -2.22 -17.37 -8.84
C LYS A 163 -2.45 -16.91 -10.29
N PHE A 164 -1.67 -15.95 -10.74
CA PHE A 164 -1.82 -15.31 -12.05
C PHE A 164 -0.61 -15.55 -12.94
N ALA A 165 0.57 -15.28 -12.44
CA ALA A 165 1.82 -15.35 -13.18
C ALA A 165 2.23 -16.81 -13.47
N ASN A 166 2.93 -16.99 -14.59
CA ASN A 166 3.57 -18.26 -14.92
C ASN A 166 4.80 -18.52 -14.05
N LYS A 167 5.52 -17.44 -13.73
CA LYS A 167 6.74 -17.49 -12.94
C LYS A 167 6.91 -16.23 -12.14
N VAL A 168 7.34 -16.36 -10.90
CA VAL A 168 7.70 -15.27 -9.99
C VAL A 168 9.16 -15.39 -9.61
N THR A 169 9.95 -14.36 -9.85
CA THR A 169 11.34 -14.32 -9.39
C THR A 169 11.44 -13.35 -8.22
N LEU A 170 11.75 -13.86 -7.02
CA LEU A 170 11.99 -13.03 -5.85
C LEU A 170 13.47 -12.65 -5.78
N ILE A 171 13.78 -11.37 -5.86
CA ILE A 171 15.15 -10.85 -5.74
C ILE A 171 15.40 -10.43 -4.30
N HIS A 172 16.42 -11.03 -3.68
CA HIS A 172 16.79 -10.67 -2.32
C HIS A 172 18.29 -10.43 -2.18
N ARG A 173 18.64 -9.29 -1.56
CA ARG A 173 20.04 -8.85 -1.37
C ARG A 173 20.83 -9.61 -0.31
N ARG A 174 20.27 -10.67 0.29
CA ARG A 174 20.90 -11.53 1.31
C ARG A 174 20.66 -12.98 0.94
N ASN A 175 21.37 -13.86 1.61
CA ASN A 175 21.21 -15.32 1.47
C ASN A 175 20.11 -15.91 2.35
N LYS A 176 19.33 -15.08 3.07
CA LYS A 176 18.27 -15.51 3.97
C LYS A 176 17.15 -14.47 4.04
N LEU A 177 15.90 -14.90 3.91
CA LEU A 177 14.72 -14.08 4.10
C LEU A 177 14.56 -13.65 5.57
N ARG A 178 13.88 -12.51 5.75
CA ARG A 178 13.47 -12.01 7.07
C ARG A 178 11.98 -12.26 7.34
N ALA A 179 11.25 -12.81 6.38
CA ALA A 179 9.86 -13.20 6.51
C ALA A 179 9.71 -14.26 7.61
N GLU A 180 8.51 -14.41 8.15
CA GLU A 180 8.16 -15.45 9.11
C GLU A 180 8.39 -16.85 8.55
N ALA A 181 8.76 -17.79 9.41
CA ALA A 181 9.13 -19.16 8.99
C ALA A 181 8.05 -19.86 8.16
N ILE A 182 6.77 -19.62 8.49
CA ILE A 182 5.65 -20.20 7.75
C ILE A 182 5.54 -19.65 6.32
N LEU A 183 5.80 -18.35 6.14
CA LEU A 183 5.83 -17.73 4.81
C LEU A 183 7.02 -18.19 4.00
N GLN A 184 8.22 -18.28 4.62
CA GLN A 184 9.41 -18.84 3.98
C GLN A 184 9.15 -20.24 3.47
N LYS A 185 8.57 -21.12 4.30
CA LYS A 185 8.24 -22.49 3.92
C LYS A 185 7.31 -22.54 2.71
N ARG A 186 6.23 -21.77 2.73
CA ARG A 186 5.26 -21.69 1.62
C ARG A 186 5.89 -21.16 0.33
N LEU A 187 6.71 -20.12 0.44
CA LEU A 187 7.41 -19.52 -0.70
C LEU A 187 8.40 -20.49 -1.34
N LEU A 188 9.28 -21.09 -0.52
CA LEU A 188 10.35 -21.97 -1.00
C LEU A 188 9.85 -23.32 -1.53
N SER A 189 8.63 -23.73 -1.14
CA SER A 189 7.99 -24.95 -1.65
C SER A 189 7.10 -24.72 -2.88
N ASN A 190 7.04 -23.50 -3.41
CA ASN A 190 6.18 -23.18 -4.55
C ASN A 190 6.99 -23.24 -5.85
N ASP A 191 6.65 -24.19 -6.74
CA ASP A 191 7.38 -24.45 -7.99
C ASP A 191 7.39 -23.28 -8.98
N LYS A 192 6.47 -22.32 -8.84
CA LYS A 192 6.44 -21.11 -9.65
C LYS A 192 7.37 -20.00 -9.14
N ILE A 193 7.91 -20.14 -7.90
CA ILE A 193 8.76 -19.12 -7.30
C ILE A 193 10.23 -19.52 -7.37
N ASN A 194 11.02 -18.67 -8.02
CA ASN A 194 12.48 -18.76 -8.00
C ASN A 194 13.05 -17.63 -7.13
N VAL A 195 13.94 -17.96 -6.19
CA VAL A 195 14.60 -16.95 -5.35
C VAL A 195 16.01 -16.70 -5.84
N LEU A 196 16.28 -15.47 -6.24
CA LEU A 196 17.62 -15.01 -6.62
C LEU A 196 18.27 -14.33 -5.40
N TRP A 197 19.11 -15.09 -4.72
CA TRP A 197 19.83 -14.66 -3.53
C TRP A 197 21.03 -13.77 -3.85
N ASP A 198 21.39 -12.93 -2.89
CA ASP A 198 22.57 -12.05 -2.95
C ASP A 198 22.56 -11.11 -4.16
N HIS A 199 21.36 -10.70 -4.61
CA HIS A 199 21.20 -9.75 -5.71
C HIS A 199 20.39 -8.54 -5.27
N GLU A 200 20.75 -7.41 -5.84
CA GLU A 200 20.00 -6.16 -5.73
C GLU A 200 19.54 -5.66 -7.10
N LEU A 201 18.44 -4.94 -7.13
CA LEU A 201 17.96 -4.26 -8.32
C LEU A 201 18.83 -3.04 -8.59
N VAL A 202 19.36 -2.93 -9.81
CA VAL A 202 20.12 -1.76 -10.30
C VAL A 202 19.19 -0.78 -11.00
N GLN A 203 18.38 -1.30 -11.93
CA GLN A 203 17.40 -0.50 -12.65
C GLN A 203 16.28 -1.36 -13.25
N VAL A 204 15.17 -0.71 -13.52
CA VAL A 204 14.06 -1.27 -14.30
C VAL A 204 14.30 -0.92 -15.76
N LEU A 205 14.16 -1.90 -16.65
CA LEU A 205 14.31 -1.78 -18.10
C LEU A 205 12.93 -1.76 -18.76
N GLY A 206 12.79 -1.01 -19.84
CA GLY A 206 11.52 -0.96 -20.55
C GLY A 206 11.54 -0.06 -21.75
N ASN A 207 10.41 -0.02 -22.45
CA ASN A 207 10.19 0.80 -23.64
C ASN A 207 9.54 2.12 -23.29
N ASP A 208 9.75 3.14 -24.12
CA ASP A 208 9.11 4.46 -24.01
C ASP A 208 7.80 4.55 -24.82
N ASN A 209 7.66 3.75 -25.86
CA ASN A 209 6.49 3.78 -26.73
C ASN A 209 6.16 2.36 -27.25
N PRO A 210 5.12 1.70 -26.73
CA PRO A 210 4.36 2.09 -25.55
C PRO A 210 5.22 2.04 -24.28
N LEU A 211 4.92 2.91 -23.30
CA LEU A 211 5.61 2.89 -22.02
C LEU A 211 5.30 1.59 -21.28
N GLY A 212 6.34 0.87 -20.88
CA GLY A 212 6.15 -0.41 -20.17
C GLY A 212 7.45 -1.10 -19.85
N VAL A 213 7.42 -1.92 -18.79
CA VAL A 213 8.56 -2.74 -18.36
C VAL A 213 8.79 -3.88 -19.36
N THR A 214 10.06 -4.23 -19.60
CA THR A 214 10.48 -5.41 -20.39
C THR A 214 11.49 -6.25 -19.62
N GLY A 215 11.96 -5.79 -18.48
CA GLY A 215 12.92 -6.49 -17.66
C GLY A 215 13.52 -5.62 -16.57
N ILE A 216 14.51 -6.20 -15.92
CA ILE A 216 15.29 -5.54 -14.88
C ILE A 216 16.76 -5.85 -15.05
N GLU A 217 17.61 -4.96 -14.57
CA GLU A 217 19.03 -5.19 -14.36
C GLU A 217 19.29 -5.44 -12.89
N VAL A 218 19.96 -6.54 -12.59
CA VAL A 218 20.35 -6.92 -11.23
C VAL A 218 21.85 -7.05 -11.09
N ARG A 219 22.36 -6.82 -9.89
CA ARG A 219 23.76 -6.98 -9.55
C ARG A 219 23.92 -7.99 -8.41
N ASN A 220 24.80 -8.94 -8.58
CA ASN A 220 25.19 -9.83 -7.49
C ASN A 220 26.11 -9.08 -6.51
N ILE A 221 25.73 -9.06 -5.24
CA ILE A 221 26.44 -8.28 -4.21
C ILE A 221 27.83 -8.80 -3.93
N ASN A 222 28.03 -10.12 -4.04
CA ASN A 222 29.29 -10.78 -3.67
C ASN A 222 30.38 -10.60 -4.75
N ASN A 223 30.01 -10.72 -6.03
CA ASN A 223 30.98 -10.70 -7.14
C ASN A 223 30.81 -9.52 -8.10
N GLN A 224 29.88 -8.63 -7.83
CA GLN A 224 29.56 -7.42 -8.61
C GLN A 224 29.14 -7.68 -10.06
N LYS A 225 28.87 -8.93 -10.44
CA LYS A 225 28.39 -9.25 -11.80
C LYS A 225 26.97 -8.71 -11.98
N VAL A 226 26.75 -8.11 -13.14
CA VAL A 226 25.48 -7.57 -13.58
C VAL A 226 24.84 -8.52 -14.57
N ALA A 227 23.52 -8.70 -14.49
CA ALA A 227 22.74 -9.51 -15.40
C ALA A 227 21.36 -8.89 -15.62
N ASN A 228 20.81 -9.11 -16.81
CA ASN A 228 19.44 -8.71 -17.14
C ASN A 228 18.50 -9.91 -16.98
N ILE A 229 17.32 -9.65 -16.45
CA ILE A 229 16.23 -10.60 -16.29
C ILE A 229 15.02 -10.03 -17.03
N ASN A 230 14.51 -10.77 -18.00
CA ASN A 230 13.28 -10.38 -18.68
C ASN A 230 12.09 -10.58 -17.73
N CYS A 231 11.19 -9.63 -17.69
CA CYS A 231 9.92 -9.68 -16.97
C CYS A 231 8.94 -8.65 -17.55
N ASP A 232 7.67 -8.84 -17.22
CA ASP A 232 6.57 -7.96 -17.64
C ASP A 232 6.22 -6.92 -16.56
#